data_c51fb123f26d560317386b7c942570fa
#
_entry.id   c51fb123f26d560317386b7c942570fa
#
_cell.length_a   1.000
_cell.length_b   1.000
_cell.length_c   1.000
_cell.angle_alpha   90.00
_cell.angle_beta   90.00
_cell.angle_gamma   90.00
#
_symmetry.space_group_name_H-M   'P 1'
#
loop_
_entity.id
_entity.type
_entity.pdbx_description
1 polymer ?
#
loop_
_entity_poly.entity_id
_entity_poly.type
_entity_poly.pdbx_seq_one_letter_code
_entity_poly.pdbx_strand_id
1 'polypeptide(L)'
;MKIYGLVLAAGLSSRMGKLKATLPLDEGTVLSNCIRSLLDGGVADVFVVTGHKAEEVESEVHKLGMHTVYNPDYENGMFSSVIAGVKALPDDVSAFLVLPVDIPLVRSSTVRALTFEFKDSPADIIYPAFKNERGHPPLISAKLIPEILLHDGTGGLRKVLERHDSGARNKNMPDLGILHDLDTPEDYTTALKFSRNKRFPLPEECESLWELAETPQTTQEHCKAVAKAACTMAKALNSARREGPLLDMDIVQSAALMHDVAKIRRNHEAKGGTLLAGYGFTGISDIVASHRDTKIDPTSPLTEKEIVFLADKLFEGSTLVTIKERYGKRISKWANDPDALKAIHGRLERAENLLTRYENEAGIKTSELLTSPAHSPLNSATFMQENNIKAQL
;
A
#
# COMPACT_ATOMS: atom_id res chain seq x y z
N MET A 1 -13.12 -18.86 16.28
CA MET A 1 -13.84 -18.46 15.04
C MET A 1 -12.97 -18.82 13.86
N LYS A 2 -13.46 -19.67 12.95
CA LYS A 2 -12.78 -20.00 11.69
C LYS A 2 -13.33 -19.15 10.56
N ILE A 3 -12.44 -18.52 9.81
CA ILE A 3 -12.76 -17.67 8.66
C ILE A 3 -12.11 -18.33 7.45
N TYR A 4 -12.87 -18.51 6.38
CA TYR A 4 -12.41 -19.14 5.16
C TYR A 4 -12.37 -18.16 4.00
N GLY A 5 -11.55 -18.44 2.98
CA GLY A 5 -11.49 -17.68 1.73
C GLY A 5 -12.21 -18.43 0.62
N LEU A 6 -13.04 -17.71 -0.15
CA LEU A 6 -13.58 -18.20 -1.42
C LEU A 6 -12.99 -17.38 -2.55
N VAL A 7 -12.18 -17.99 -3.42
CA VAL A 7 -11.68 -17.36 -4.65
C VAL A 7 -12.56 -17.80 -5.82
N LEU A 8 -13.19 -16.85 -6.51
CA LEU A 8 -14.08 -17.14 -7.64
C LEU A 8 -13.29 -17.09 -8.95
N ALA A 9 -12.94 -18.25 -9.50
CA ALA A 9 -12.11 -18.40 -10.71
C ALA A 9 -12.85 -19.14 -11.85
N ALA A 10 -14.19 -19.14 -11.83
CA ALA A 10 -15.02 -19.87 -12.80
C ALA A 10 -15.35 -19.09 -14.08
N GLY A 11 -14.94 -17.82 -14.19
CA GLY A 11 -15.35 -16.89 -15.25
C GLY A 11 -14.69 -17.15 -16.61
N LEU A 12 -15.36 -16.69 -17.68
CA LEU A 12 -14.97 -16.92 -19.10
C LEU A 12 -13.71 -16.14 -19.54
N SER A 13 -13.29 -15.10 -18.83
CA SER A 13 -12.14 -14.21 -19.18
C SER A 13 -12.20 -13.65 -20.62
N SER A 14 -13.40 -13.44 -21.16
CA SER A 14 -13.63 -13.19 -22.60
C SER A 14 -12.95 -11.92 -23.13
N ARG A 15 -12.88 -10.84 -22.33
CA ARG A 15 -12.26 -9.57 -22.72
C ARG A 15 -10.73 -9.63 -22.76
N MET A 16 -10.12 -10.48 -21.93
CA MET A 16 -8.66 -10.64 -21.84
C MET A 16 -8.08 -11.55 -22.95
N GLY A 17 -8.92 -12.37 -23.62
CA GLY A 17 -8.46 -13.34 -24.60
C GLY A 17 -7.57 -14.47 -24.03
N LYS A 18 -7.27 -14.43 -22.74
CA LYS A 18 -6.47 -15.41 -21.98
C LYS A 18 -7.14 -15.67 -20.64
N LEU A 19 -6.90 -16.86 -20.08
CA LEU A 19 -7.41 -17.22 -18.76
C LEU A 19 -6.76 -16.35 -17.67
N LYS A 20 -7.52 -15.44 -17.07
CA LYS A 20 -7.00 -14.47 -16.07
C LYS A 20 -6.26 -15.16 -14.93
N ALA A 21 -6.81 -16.24 -14.40
CA ALA A 21 -6.27 -16.97 -13.25
C ALA A 21 -4.80 -17.39 -13.42
N THR A 22 -4.40 -17.79 -14.63
CA THR A 22 -3.06 -18.31 -14.93
C THR A 22 -2.08 -17.26 -15.46
N LEU A 23 -2.51 -16.00 -15.62
CA LEU A 23 -1.61 -14.93 -16.06
C LEU A 23 -0.50 -14.71 -15.02
N PRO A 24 0.76 -14.54 -15.45
CA PRO A 24 1.86 -14.24 -14.56
C PRO A 24 1.64 -12.92 -13.83
N LEU A 25 1.80 -12.90 -12.51
CA LEU A 25 1.75 -11.68 -11.71
C LEU A 25 2.72 -11.83 -10.55
N ASP A 26 3.68 -10.91 -10.42
CA ASP A 26 4.74 -10.99 -9.43
C ASP A 26 5.54 -12.31 -9.56
N GLU A 27 5.84 -12.99 -8.46
CA GLU A 27 6.53 -14.28 -8.41
C GLU A 27 5.61 -15.49 -8.65
N GLY A 28 4.40 -15.27 -9.19
CA GLY A 28 3.41 -16.33 -9.39
C GLY A 28 2.39 -15.99 -10.47
N THR A 29 1.13 -16.36 -10.21
CA THR A 29 0.00 -16.09 -11.07
C THR A 29 -1.00 -15.15 -10.40
N VAL A 30 -1.93 -14.59 -11.17
CA VAL A 30 -3.08 -13.83 -10.66
C VAL A 30 -3.79 -14.63 -9.56
N LEU A 31 -4.08 -15.91 -9.81
CA LEU A 31 -4.71 -16.79 -8.83
C LEU A 31 -3.87 -16.98 -7.56
N SER A 32 -2.57 -17.22 -7.71
CA SER A 32 -1.68 -17.41 -6.55
C SER A 32 -1.58 -16.16 -5.68
N ASN A 33 -1.67 -14.95 -6.27
CA ASN A 33 -1.71 -13.70 -5.52
C ASN A 33 -3.00 -13.57 -4.69
N CYS A 34 -4.17 -13.92 -5.26
CA CYS A 34 -5.43 -13.96 -4.52
C CYS A 34 -5.36 -14.92 -3.33
N ILE A 35 -4.88 -16.15 -3.56
CA ILE A 35 -4.75 -17.18 -2.50
C ILE A 35 -3.79 -16.70 -1.41
N ARG A 36 -2.60 -16.22 -1.75
CA ARG A 36 -1.61 -15.73 -0.78
C ARG A 36 -2.15 -14.56 0.05
N SER A 37 -2.84 -13.61 -0.58
CA SER A 37 -3.40 -12.46 0.17
C SER A 37 -4.37 -12.91 1.26
N LEU A 38 -5.16 -13.95 1.00
CA LEU A 38 -6.09 -14.54 1.97
C LEU A 38 -5.35 -15.32 3.06
N LEU A 39 -4.46 -16.25 2.70
CA LEU A 39 -3.72 -17.09 3.66
C LEU A 39 -2.84 -16.24 4.60
N ASP A 40 -2.03 -15.32 4.03
CA ASP A 40 -1.17 -14.42 4.80
C ASP A 40 -1.99 -13.40 5.63
N GLY A 41 -3.24 -13.19 5.25
CA GLY A 41 -4.23 -12.41 5.99
C GLY A 41 -4.88 -13.15 7.16
N GLY A 42 -4.61 -14.46 7.31
CA GLY A 42 -4.99 -15.26 8.48
C GLY A 42 -6.34 -15.95 8.37
N VAL A 43 -6.80 -16.28 7.15
CA VAL A 43 -7.91 -17.23 6.96
C VAL A 43 -7.45 -18.66 7.30
N ALA A 44 -8.39 -19.51 7.68
CA ALA A 44 -8.09 -20.89 8.05
C ALA A 44 -7.70 -21.77 6.85
N ASP A 45 -8.37 -21.51 5.70
CA ASP A 45 -8.12 -22.21 4.43
C ASP A 45 -8.78 -21.47 3.28
N VAL A 46 -8.48 -21.85 2.02
CA VAL A 46 -8.99 -21.23 0.81
C VAL A 46 -9.60 -22.28 -0.12
N PHE A 47 -10.83 -22.03 -0.57
CA PHE A 47 -11.55 -22.80 -1.57
C PHE A 47 -11.60 -22.01 -2.88
N VAL A 48 -11.12 -22.61 -3.95
CA VAL A 48 -11.14 -21.98 -5.28
C VAL A 48 -12.27 -22.57 -6.09
N VAL A 49 -13.21 -21.73 -6.47
CA VAL A 49 -14.35 -22.15 -7.32
C VAL A 49 -13.94 -22.08 -8.78
N THR A 50 -13.97 -23.22 -9.45
CA THR A 50 -13.62 -23.42 -10.86
C THR A 50 -14.85 -23.60 -11.75
N GLY A 51 -14.73 -23.44 -13.06
CA GLY A 51 -15.81 -23.57 -14.02
C GLY A 51 -15.29 -23.61 -15.44
N HIS A 52 -15.24 -22.49 -16.14
CA HIS A 52 -14.63 -22.42 -17.46
C HIS A 52 -13.17 -22.83 -17.41
N LYS A 53 -12.76 -23.78 -18.28
CA LYS A 53 -11.38 -24.32 -18.30
C LYS A 53 -10.90 -24.81 -16.94
N ALA A 54 -11.77 -25.49 -16.20
CA ALA A 54 -11.51 -25.94 -14.84
C ALA A 54 -10.17 -26.66 -14.70
N GLU A 55 -9.80 -27.56 -15.60
CA GLU A 55 -8.56 -28.34 -15.55
C GLU A 55 -7.31 -27.48 -15.50
N GLU A 56 -7.28 -26.36 -16.27
CA GLU A 56 -6.16 -25.43 -16.27
C GLU A 56 -6.03 -24.70 -14.89
N VAL A 57 -7.16 -24.27 -14.32
CA VAL A 57 -7.19 -23.59 -13.01
C VAL A 57 -6.87 -24.56 -11.89
N GLU A 58 -7.46 -25.76 -11.88
CA GLU A 58 -7.24 -26.81 -10.88
C GLU A 58 -5.79 -27.25 -10.81
N SER A 59 -5.11 -27.35 -11.97
CA SER A 59 -3.68 -27.62 -12.00
C SER A 59 -2.88 -26.59 -11.23
N GLU A 60 -3.24 -25.31 -11.33
CA GLU A 60 -2.59 -24.24 -10.55
C GLU A 60 -2.92 -24.33 -9.05
N VAL A 61 -4.18 -24.58 -8.70
CA VAL A 61 -4.65 -24.72 -7.33
C VAL A 61 -3.94 -25.87 -6.62
N HIS A 62 -3.81 -27.02 -7.28
CA HIS A 62 -3.15 -28.20 -6.73
C HIS A 62 -1.66 -27.96 -6.45
N LYS A 63 -0.94 -27.20 -7.30
CA LYS A 63 0.45 -26.81 -7.02
C LYS A 63 0.59 -25.99 -5.75
N LEU A 64 -0.46 -25.26 -5.37
CA LEU A 64 -0.53 -24.44 -4.15
C LEU A 64 -1.07 -25.22 -2.94
N GLY A 65 -1.49 -26.48 -3.13
CA GLY A 65 -2.03 -27.33 -2.06
C GLY A 65 -3.41 -26.90 -1.56
N MET A 66 -4.18 -26.19 -2.39
CA MET A 66 -5.50 -25.67 -2.01
C MET A 66 -6.65 -26.53 -2.54
N HIS A 67 -7.86 -26.27 -2.05
CA HIS A 67 -9.08 -26.97 -2.43
C HIS A 67 -9.75 -26.38 -3.66
N THR A 68 -10.25 -27.24 -4.55
CA THR A 68 -11.06 -26.85 -5.71
C THR A 68 -12.51 -27.21 -5.51
N VAL A 69 -13.40 -26.38 -6.01
CA VAL A 69 -14.85 -26.59 -6.03
C VAL A 69 -15.34 -26.36 -7.46
N TYR A 70 -15.69 -27.42 -8.18
CA TYR A 70 -16.21 -27.27 -9.53
C TYR A 70 -17.65 -26.76 -9.51
N ASN A 71 -17.92 -25.66 -10.24
CA ASN A 71 -19.26 -25.15 -10.47
C ASN A 71 -19.74 -25.52 -11.85
N PRO A 72 -20.66 -26.49 -12.02
CA PRO A 72 -21.20 -26.87 -13.33
C PRO A 72 -22.08 -25.78 -13.96
N ASP A 73 -22.63 -24.88 -13.11
CA ASP A 73 -23.56 -23.83 -13.50
C ASP A 73 -22.85 -22.48 -13.72
N TYR A 74 -21.55 -22.47 -14.01
CA TYR A 74 -20.74 -21.24 -14.10
C TYR A 74 -21.26 -20.26 -15.18
N GLU A 75 -21.95 -20.74 -16.21
CA GLU A 75 -22.57 -19.90 -17.24
C GLU A 75 -23.73 -19.05 -16.71
N ASN A 76 -24.35 -19.46 -15.60
CA ASN A 76 -25.41 -18.69 -14.92
C ASN A 76 -24.91 -17.46 -14.16
N GLY A 77 -23.63 -17.09 -14.34
CA GLY A 77 -23.02 -15.90 -13.76
C GLY A 77 -22.34 -16.12 -12.40
N MET A 78 -21.71 -15.08 -11.91
CA MET A 78 -20.84 -15.13 -10.72
C MET A 78 -21.55 -15.67 -9.46
N PHE A 79 -22.84 -15.42 -9.32
CA PHE A 79 -23.58 -15.84 -8.11
C PHE A 79 -23.68 -17.37 -7.99
N SER A 80 -23.78 -18.11 -9.11
CA SER A 80 -23.73 -19.57 -9.10
C SER A 80 -22.41 -20.09 -8.49
N SER A 81 -21.30 -19.40 -8.76
CA SER A 81 -20.01 -19.73 -8.16
C SER A 81 -19.95 -19.41 -6.66
N VAL A 82 -20.60 -18.34 -6.21
CA VAL A 82 -20.76 -18.06 -4.77
C VAL A 82 -21.52 -19.19 -4.10
N ILE A 83 -22.65 -19.63 -4.67
CA ILE A 83 -23.45 -20.75 -4.13
C ILE A 83 -22.61 -22.03 -4.06
N ALA A 84 -21.89 -22.38 -5.11
CA ALA A 84 -21.04 -23.57 -5.12
C ALA A 84 -19.96 -23.50 -4.02
N GLY A 85 -19.27 -22.36 -3.91
CA GLY A 85 -18.26 -22.15 -2.88
C GLY A 85 -18.80 -22.20 -1.46
N VAL A 86 -19.95 -21.55 -1.21
CA VAL A 86 -20.58 -21.53 0.12
C VAL A 86 -21.04 -22.92 0.55
N LYS A 87 -21.55 -23.75 -0.39
CA LYS A 87 -21.94 -25.15 -0.11
C LYS A 87 -20.75 -26.04 0.27
N ALA A 88 -19.54 -25.70 -0.15
CA ALA A 88 -18.33 -26.45 0.13
C ALA A 88 -17.63 -26.04 1.43
N LEU A 89 -18.06 -24.95 2.05
CA LEU A 89 -17.48 -24.51 3.32
C LEU A 89 -17.76 -25.53 4.43
N PRO A 90 -16.76 -25.75 5.35
CA PRO A 90 -16.95 -26.62 6.51
C PRO A 90 -18.05 -26.12 7.46
N ASP A 91 -18.69 -27.04 8.18
CA ASP A 91 -19.79 -26.75 9.13
C ASP A 91 -19.37 -25.79 10.28
N ASP A 92 -18.07 -25.72 10.59
CA ASP A 92 -17.52 -24.88 11.65
C ASP A 92 -17.16 -23.46 11.21
N VAL A 93 -17.58 -23.07 10.00
CA VAL A 93 -17.36 -21.73 9.46
C VAL A 93 -18.06 -20.68 10.31
N SER A 94 -17.33 -19.63 10.69
CA SER A 94 -17.86 -18.47 11.41
C SER A 94 -18.12 -17.30 10.46
N ALA A 95 -17.27 -17.14 9.44
CA ALA A 95 -17.37 -16.15 8.38
C ALA A 95 -16.55 -16.59 7.16
N PHE A 96 -16.76 -15.94 6.03
CA PHE A 96 -15.99 -16.19 4.83
C PHE A 96 -15.77 -14.90 4.04
N LEU A 97 -14.67 -14.85 3.30
CA LEU A 97 -14.30 -13.78 2.39
C LEU A 97 -14.59 -14.22 0.96
N VAL A 98 -15.18 -13.33 0.15
CA VAL A 98 -15.43 -13.60 -1.27
C VAL A 98 -14.52 -12.72 -2.13
N LEU A 99 -13.53 -13.34 -2.77
CA LEU A 99 -12.55 -12.66 -3.62
C LEU A 99 -12.66 -13.14 -5.07
N PRO A 100 -13.15 -12.30 -5.99
CA PRO A 100 -13.04 -12.56 -7.41
C PRO A 100 -11.57 -12.66 -7.84
N VAL A 101 -11.24 -13.60 -8.74
CA VAL A 101 -9.85 -13.81 -9.17
C VAL A 101 -9.27 -12.63 -9.94
N ASP A 102 -10.11 -11.76 -10.48
CA ASP A 102 -9.72 -10.55 -11.19
C ASP A 102 -9.35 -9.37 -10.25
N ILE A 103 -9.35 -9.57 -8.93
CA ILE A 103 -8.91 -8.58 -7.95
C ILE A 103 -7.68 -9.09 -7.16
N PRO A 104 -6.51 -9.30 -7.82
CA PRO A 104 -5.37 -9.99 -7.24
C PRO A 104 -4.44 -9.08 -6.43
N LEU A 105 -4.71 -7.78 -6.40
CA LEU A 105 -3.79 -6.80 -5.81
C LEU A 105 -4.09 -6.52 -4.33
N VAL A 106 -5.12 -7.13 -3.76
CA VAL A 106 -5.47 -7.02 -2.34
C VAL A 106 -4.27 -7.35 -1.45
N ARG A 107 -3.99 -6.50 -0.48
CA ARG A 107 -2.92 -6.72 0.50
C ARG A 107 -3.36 -7.68 1.60
N SER A 108 -2.46 -8.56 2.02
CA SER A 108 -2.72 -9.44 3.18
C SER A 108 -3.01 -8.66 4.47
N SER A 109 -2.49 -7.43 4.60
CA SER A 109 -2.81 -6.54 5.72
C SER A 109 -4.28 -6.14 5.76
N THR A 110 -4.91 -5.95 4.61
CA THR A 110 -6.36 -5.68 4.50
C THR A 110 -7.16 -6.88 4.98
N VAL A 111 -6.86 -8.07 4.48
CA VAL A 111 -7.51 -9.31 4.92
C VAL A 111 -7.31 -9.52 6.43
N ARG A 112 -6.11 -9.28 6.94
CA ARG A 112 -5.80 -9.38 8.38
C ARG A 112 -6.62 -8.40 9.20
N ALA A 113 -6.80 -7.17 8.73
CA ALA A 113 -7.61 -6.17 9.43
C ALA A 113 -9.09 -6.58 9.49
N LEU A 114 -9.65 -7.14 8.40
CA LEU A 114 -11.02 -7.63 8.35
C LEU A 114 -11.21 -8.83 9.30
N THR A 115 -10.30 -9.81 9.26
CA THR A 115 -10.38 -11.01 10.10
C THR A 115 -10.22 -10.68 11.58
N PHE A 116 -9.35 -9.72 11.91
CA PHE A 116 -9.17 -9.23 13.27
C PHE A 116 -10.43 -8.52 13.78
N GLU A 117 -10.98 -7.60 12.99
CA GLU A 117 -12.18 -6.86 13.36
C GLU A 117 -13.39 -7.76 13.56
N PHE A 118 -13.57 -8.78 12.71
CA PHE A 118 -14.63 -9.76 12.87
C PHE A 118 -14.47 -10.59 14.15
N LYS A 119 -13.25 -10.98 14.50
CA LYS A 119 -12.98 -11.74 15.74
C LYS A 119 -13.20 -10.92 17.00
N ASP A 120 -12.87 -9.63 16.95
CA ASP A 120 -13.04 -8.69 18.08
C ASP A 120 -14.51 -8.28 18.25
N SER A 121 -15.17 -7.94 17.17
CA SER A 121 -16.56 -7.49 17.15
C SER A 121 -17.27 -8.00 15.89
N PRO A 122 -17.94 -9.17 15.96
CA PRO A 122 -18.64 -9.75 14.81
C PRO A 122 -19.73 -8.81 14.23
N ALA A 123 -19.81 -8.78 12.90
CA ALA A 123 -20.85 -8.09 12.14
C ALA A 123 -21.41 -9.03 11.06
N ASP A 124 -22.53 -8.70 10.48
CA ASP A 124 -23.07 -9.50 9.39
C ASP A 124 -22.19 -9.39 8.14
N ILE A 125 -21.67 -8.19 7.88
CA ILE A 125 -20.75 -7.92 6.77
C ILE A 125 -19.69 -6.90 7.21
N ILE A 126 -18.43 -7.11 6.81
CA ILE A 126 -17.38 -6.10 6.91
C ILE A 126 -16.77 -5.92 5.52
N TYR A 127 -16.89 -4.70 4.97
CA TYR A 127 -16.29 -4.35 3.70
C TYR A 127 -14.91 -3.69 3.93
N PRO A 128 -13.87 -4.07 3.19
CA PRO A 128 -12.72 -3.20 3.07
C PRO A 128 -13.15 -1.97 2.27
N ALA A 129 -12.66 -0.80 2.65
CA ALA A 129 -12.95 0.43 1.94
C ALA A 129 -11.67 1.25 1.73
N PHE A 130 -11.51 1.85 0.56
CA PHE A 130 -10.47 2.81 0.26
C PHE A 130 -11.12 4.18 0.08
N LYS A 131 -10.77 5.16 0.92
CA LYS A 131 -11.38 6.49 0.94
C LYS A 131 -12.94 6.41 0.94
N ASN A 132 -13.48 5.52 1.77
CA ASN A 132 -14.92 5.21 1.91
C ASN A 132 -15.58 4.49 0.72
N GLU A 133 -14.87 4.20 -0.36
CA GLU A 133 -15.36 3.34 -1.45
C GLU A 133 -15.15 1.87 -1.07
N ARG A 134 -16.25 1.09 -1.03
CA ARG A 134 -16.23 -0.34 -0.71
C ARG A 134 -15.57 -1.15 -1.81
N GLY A 135 -14.68 -2.06 -1.44
CA GLY A 135 -13.99 -2.96 -2.35
C GLY A 135 -14.06 -4.43 -1.94
N HIS A 136 -13.17 -5.22 -2.47
CA HIS A 136 -13.06 -6.64 -2.22
C HIS A 136 -11.86 -7.00 -1.32
N PRO A 137 -11.93 -8.14 -0.62
CA PRO A 137 -13.09 -9.03 -0.46
C PRO A 137 -14.02 -8.57 0.69
N PRO A 138 -15.35 -8.60 0.54
CA PRO A 138 -16.23 -8.51 1.68
C PRO A 138 -16.05 -9.72 2.59
N LEU A 139 -16.01 -9.50 3.91
CA LEU A 139 -16.10 -10.54 4.91
C LEU A 139 -17.57 -10.70 5.33
N ILE A 140 -18.09 -11.90 5.16
CA ILE A 140 -19.51 -12.20 5.31
C ILE A 140 -19.67 -13.21 6.45
N SER A 141 -20.55 -12.93 7.41
CA SER A 141 -20.90 -13.85 8.49
C SER A 141 -21.56 -15.12 7.96
N ALA A 142 -21.21 -16.27 8.52
CA ALA A 142 -21.86 -17.55 8.21
C ALA A 142 -23.36 -17.54 8.47
N LYS A 143 -23.87 -16.62 9.31
CA LYS A 143 -25.31 -16.44 9.54
C LYS A 143 -26.10 -16.15 8.26
N LEU A 144 -25.46 -15.57 7.24
CA LEU A 144 -26.07 -15.24 5.96
C LEU A 144 -26.07 -16.41 4.96
N ILE A 145 -25.41 -17.53 5.26
CA ILE A 145 -25.35 -18.70 4.38
C ILE A 145 -26.75 -19.21 3.99
N PRO A 146 -27.69 -19.41 4.91
CA PRO A 146 -29.02 -19.88 4.54
C PRO A 146 -29.75 -18.96 3.56
N GLU A 147 -29.63 -17.63 3.74
CA GLU A 147 -30.24 -16.65 2.84
C GLU A 147 -29.58 -16.66 1.46
N ILE A 148 -28.23 -16.73 1.41
CA ILE A 148 -27.47 -16.84 0.15
C ILE A 148 -27.91 -18.08 -0.63
N LEU A 149 -28.07 -19.23 0.03
CA LEU A 149 -28.44 -20.48 -0.61
C LEU A 149 -29.90 -20.54 -1.09
N LEU A 150 -30.78 -19.76 -0.46
CA LEU A 150 -32.21 -19.67 -0.82
C LEU A 150 -32.53 -18.58 -1.84
N HIS A 151 -31.54 -17.71 -2.15
CA HIS A 151 -31.74 -16.58 -3.05
C HIS A 151 -31.86 -17.06 -4.51
N ASP A 152 -32.78 -16.49 -5.26
CA ASP A 152 -33.11 -16.87 -6.64
C ASP A 152 -32.05 -16.46 -7.70
N GLY A 153 -31.00 -15.75 -7.26
CA GLY A 153 -29.92 -15.26 -8.13
C GLY A 153 -30.13 -13.86 -8.70
N THR A 154 -31.33 -13.29 -8.59
CA THR A 154 -31.65 -11.96 -9.14
C THR A 154 -30.82 -10.87 -8.47
N GLY A 155 -29.95 -10.18 -9.22
CA GLY A 155 -29.05 -9.14 -8.70
C GLY A 155 -27.81 -9.68 -7.96
N GLY A 156 -27.65 -11.01 -7.92
CA GLY A 156 -26.46 -11.69 -7.40
C GLY A 156 -26.22 -11.50 -5.89
N LEU A 157 -25.01 -11.80 -5.45
CA LEU A 157 -24.60 -11.65 -4.03
C LEU A 157 -24.86 -10.23 -3.51
N ARG A 158 -24.58 -9.23 -4.34
CA ARG A 158 -24.80 -7.81 -3.97
C ARG A 158 -26.22 -7.58 -3.43
N LYS A 159 -27.24 -8.18 -4.07
CA LYS A 159 -28.65 -7.98 -3.67
C LYS A 159 -28.97 -8.61 -2.33
N VAL A 160 -28.33 -9.73 -2.00
CA VAL A 160 -28.44 -10.33 -0.65
C VAL A 160 -27.80 -9.41 0.38
N LEU A 161 -26.56 -8.95 0.13
CA LEU A 161 -25.81 -8.12 1.07
C LEU A 161 -26.45 -6.75 1.31
N GLU A 162 -27.09 -6.14 0.31
CA GLU A 162 -27.82 -4.87 0.43
C GLU A 162 -28.94 -4.92 1.49
N ARG A 163 -29.54 -6.09 1.73
CA ARG A 163 -30.57 -6.25 2.78
C ARG A 163 -30.02 -6.12 4.19
N HIS A 164 -28.72 -6.36 4.34
CA HIS A 164 -27.99 -6.31 5.62
C HIS A 164 -27.11 -5.06 5.75
N ASP A 165 -27.28 -4.06 4.87
CA ASP A 165 -26.43 -2.88 4.82
C ASP A 165 -26.45 -2.05 6.12
N SER A 166 -27.58 -2.03 6.83
CA SER A 166 -27.71 -1.34 8.13
C SER A 166 -26.83 -1.94 9.25
N GLY A 167 -26.48 -3.23 9.14
CA GLY A 167 -25.57 -3.92 10.06
C GLY A 167 -24.16 -4.09 9.51
N ALA A 168 -23.90 -3.61 8.30
CA ALA A 168 -22.58 -3.70 7.65
C ALA A 168 -21.64 -2.62 8.18
N ARG A 169 -20.35 -2.96 8.21
CA ARG A 169 -19.28 -2.03 8.56
C ARG A 169 -18.31 -1.83 7.42
N ASN A 170 -17.77 -0.63 7.32
CA ASN A 170 -16.68 -0.31 6.42
C ASN A 170 -15.37 -0.22 7.20
N LYS A 171 -14.35 -0.96 6.80
CA LYS A 171 -12.99 -0.88 7.31
C LYS A 171 -12.13 -0.10 6.32
N ASN A 172 -11.89 1.18 6.59
CA ASN A 172 -11.00 1.97 5.75
C ASN A 172 -9.56 1.44 5.83
N MET A 173 -8.98 1.15 4.67
CA MET A 173 -7.64 0.61 4.48
C MET A 173 -6.89 1.44 3.43
N PRO A 174 -5.58 1.66 3.58
CA PRO A 174 -4.76 2.31 2.57
C PRO A 174 -4.34 1.28 1.51
N ASP A 175 -5.32 0.68 0.84
CA ASP A 175 -5.14 -0.42 -0.11
C ASP A 175 -5.99 -0.18 -1.35
N LEU A 176 -5.39 0.47 -2.35
CA LEU A 176 -6.06 0.73 -3.63
C LEU A 176 -6.36 -0.57 -4.39
N GLY A 177 -5.59 -1.64 -4.12
CA GLY A 177 -5.76 -2.94 -4.75
C GLY A 177 -7.13 -3.60 -4.53
N ILE A 178 -7.89 -3.18 -3.52
CA ILE A 178 -9.26 -3.68 -3.27
C ILE A 178 -10.28 -3.22 -4.30
N LEU A 179 -9.95 -2.21 -5.11
CA LEU A 179 -10.80 -1.59 -6.14
C LEU A 179 -10.29 -1.86 -7.56
N HIS A 180 -9.20 -2.63 -7.71
CA HIS A 180 -8.54 -2.78 -9.00
C HIS A 180 -8.88 -4.11 -9.66
N ASP A 181 -9.78 -4.05 -10.64
CA ASP A 181 -10.23 -5.20 -11.45
C ASP A 181 -9.30 -5.42 -12.66
N LEU A 182 -8.98 -6.66 -12.97
CA LEU A 182 -8.24 -7.05 -14.17
C LEU A 182 -9.21 -7.40 -15.30
N ASP A 183 -9.83 -6.42 -15.95
CA ASP A 183 -10.81 -6.66 -17.01
C ASP A 183 -10.21 -6.60 -18.41
N THR A 184 -9.21 -5.74 -18.61
CA THR A 184 -8.57 -5.49 -19.91
C THR A 184 -7.06 -5.76 -19.88
N PRO A 185 -6.38 -5.87 -21.04
CA PRO A 185 -4.91 -5.92 -21.11
C PRO A 185 -4.22 -4.70 -20.49
N GLU A 186 -4.86 -3.54 -20.54
CA GLU A 186 -4.39 -2.29 -19.94
C GLU A 186 -4.41 -2.40 -18.41
N ASP A 187 -5.50 -2.92 -17.83
CA ASP A 187 -5.60 -3.18 -16.39
C ASP A 187 -4.51 -4.16 -15.94
N TYR A 188 -4.25 -5.20 -16.73
CA TYR A 188 -3.18 -6.14 -16.42
C TYR A 188 -1.80 -5.49 -16.46
N THR A 189 -1.54 -4.59 -17.42
CA THR A 189 -0.29 -3.84 -17.50
C THR A 189 -0.11 -2.93 -16.25
N THR A 190 -1.20 -2.32 -15.81
CA THR A 190 -1.24 -1.52 -14.58
C THR A 190 -1.00 -2.38 -13.35
N ALA A 191 -1.64 -3.55 -13.28
CA ALA A 191 -1.44 -4.50 -12.19
C ALA A 191 0.01 -5.01 -12.09
N LEU A 192 0.70 -5.23 -13.21
CA LEU A 192 2.12 -5.59 -13.23
C LEU A 192 3.02 -4.48 -12.64
N LYS A 193 2.69 -3.22 -12.89
CA LYS A 193 3.41 -2.08 -12.28
C LYS A 193 3.11 -2.00 -10.77
N PHE A 194 1.83 -2.12 -10.42
CA PHE A 194 1.37 -2.07 -9.03
C PHE A 194 1.98 -3.20 -8.17
N SER A 195 2.01 -4.44 -8.69
CA SER A 195 2.50 -5.60 -7.94
C SER A 195 3.99 -5.47 -7.58
N ARG A 196 4.81 -4.91 -8.48
CA ARG A 196 6.23 -4.63 -8.22
C ARG A 196 6.44 -3.65 -7.08
N ASN A 197 5.46 -2.77 -6.86
CA ASN A 197 5.52 -1.65 -5.93
C ASN A 197 4.72 -1.88 -4.64
N LYS A 198 4.28 -3.12 -4.36
CA LYS A 198 3.50 -3.44 -3.15
C LYS A 198 4.17 -3.08 -1.81
N ARG A 199 5.50 -2.91 -1.80
CA ARG A 199 6.27 -2.67 -0.57
C ARG A 199 6.28 -1.21 -0.10
N PHE A 200 5.74 -0.28 -0.89
CA PHE A 200 5.59 1.12 -0.53
C PHE A 200 4.24 1.66 -1.03
N PRO A 201 3.67 2.70 -0.38
CA PRO A 201 2.37 3.22 -0.76
C PRO A 201 2.44 4.06 -2.04
N LEU A 202 1.40 3.94 -2.86
CA LEU A 202 1.16 4.87 -3.95
C LEU A 202 0.77 6.26 -3.42
N PRO A 203 0.84 7.34 -4.22
CA PRO A 203 0.44 8.68 -3.77
C PRO A 203 -0.97 8.73 -3.17
N GLU A 204 -1.93 8.04 -3.77
CA GLU A 204 -3.31 7.96 -3.28
C GLU A 204 -3.42 7.19 -1.96
N GLU A 205 -2.59 6.15 -1.78
CA GLU A 205 -2.48 5.40 -0.53
C GLU A 205 -1.80 6.23 0.56
N CYS A 206 -0.84 7.11 0.20
CA CYS A 206 -0.26 8.08 1.12
C CYS A 206 -1.31 9.05 1.68
N GLU A 207 -2.22 9.54 0.83
CA GLU A 207 -3.32 10.41 1.29
C GLU A 207 -4.24 9.68 2.27
N SER A 208 -4.62 8.44 1.95
CA SER A 208 -5.41 7.59 2.85
C SER A 208 -4.70 7.32 4.17
N LEU A 209 -3.37 7.11 4.14
CA LEU A 209 -2.56 6.96 5.36
C LEU A 209 -2.54 8.20 6.22
N TRP A 210 -2.48 9.41 5.63
CA TRP A 210 -2.58 10.66 6.39
C TRP A 210 -3.93 10.82 7.06
N GLU A 211 -5.03 10.46 6.38
CA GLU A 211 -6.38 10.47 6.96
C GLU A 211 -6.47 9.50 8.14
N LEU A 212 -6.05 8.24 7.96
CA LEU A 212 -6.09 7.19 8.98
C LEU A 212 -5.18 7.47 10.18
N ALA A 213 -4.07 8.18 9.97
CA ALA A 213 -3.15 8.58 11.02
C ALA A 213 -3.49 9.94 11.66
N GLU A 214 -4.54 10.62 11.17
CA GLU A 214 -4.93 11.98 11.59
C GLU A 214 -3.77 12.98 11.45
N THR A 215 -2.99 12.86 10.37
CA THR A 215 -1.81 13.69 10.14
C THR A 215 -2.25 15.13 9.86
N PRO A 216 -1.76 16.14 10.64
CA PRO A 216 -2.16 17.53 10.46
C PRO A 216 -1.85 18.05 9.06
N GLN A 217 -2.72 18.92 8.51
CA GLN A 217 -2.56 19.51 7.18
C GLN A 217 -1.21 20.20 6.98
N THR A 218 -0.73 20.93 7.99
CA THR A 218 0.58 21.57 7.95
C THR A 218 1.74 20.59 7.87
N THR A 219 1.58 19.38 8.44
CA THR A 219 2.56 18.29 8.32
C THR A 219 2.49 17.66 6.93
N GLN A 220 1.29 17.47 6.36
CA GLN A 220 1.14 16.97 4.98
C GLN A 220 1.79 17.92 3.97
N GLU A 221 1.62 19.24 4.14
CA GLU A 221 2.27 20.27 3.31
C GLU A 221 3.79 20.22 3.43
N HIS A 222 4.32 20.05 4.65
CA HIS A 222 5.74 19.81 4.88
C HIS A 222 6.22 18.56 4.13
N CYS A 223 5.55 17.42 4.31
CA CYS A 223 5.91 16.17 3.66
C CYS A 223 5.89 16.29 2.12
N LYS A 224 4.93 16.99 1.54
CA LYS A 224 4.87 17.27 0.09
C LYS A 224 6.06 18.11 -0.38
N ALA A 225 6.45 19.14 0.37
CA ALA A 225 7.61 19.97 0.06
C ALA A 225 8.91 19.15 0.14
N VAL A 226 9.09 18.36 1.20
CA VAL A 226 10.22 17.45 1.38
C VAL A 226 10.29 16.40 0.28
N ALA A 227 9.16 15.81 -0.11
CA ALA A 227 9.12 14.80 -1.17
C ALA A 227 9.54 15.37 -2.52
N LYS A 228 9.09 16.57 -2.86
CA LYS A 228 9.53 17.27 -4.08
C LYS A 228 11.04 17.49 -4.10
N ALA A 229 11.60 17.98 -3.00
CA ALA A 229 13.03 18.20 -2.88
C ALA A 229 13.83 16.88 -2.93
N ALA A 230 13.39 15.86 -2.20
CA ALA A 230 14.02 14.53 -2.18
C ALA A 230 14.04 13.91 -3.57
N CYS A 231 12.95 13.97 -4.33
CA CYS A 231 12.89 13.48 -5.71
C CYS A 231 13.82 14.27 -6.64
N THR A 232 13.88 15.60 -6.49
CA THR A 232 14.78 16.44 -7.27
C THR A 232 16.24 16.09 -6.99
N MET A 233 16.59 15.92 -5.71
CA MET A 233 17.92 15.51 -5.27
C MET A 233 18.29 14.11 -5.77
N ALA A 234 17.37 13.15 -5.66
CA ALA A 234 17.58 11.79 -6.13
C ALA A 234 17.79 11.73 -7.66
N LYS A 235 17.01 12.49 -8.44
CA LYS A 235 17.19 12.61 -9.90
C LYS A 235 18.58 13.15 -10.26
N ALA A 236 19.03 14.22 -9.60
CA ALA A 236 20.34 14.81 -9.83
C ALA A 236 21.46 13.80 -9.51
N LEU A 237 21.36 13.12 -8.37
CA LEU A 237 22.34 12.12 -7.97
C LEU A 237 22.37 10.92 -8.93
N ASN A 238 21.20 10.39 -9.34
CA ASN A 238 21.11 9.31 -10.31
C ASN A 238 21.73 9.70 -11.68
N SER A 239 21.55 10.96 -12.09
CA SER A 239 22.14 11.48 -13.34
C SER A 239 23.66 11.63 -13.26
N ALA A 240 24.19 11.91 -12.08
CA ALA A 240 25.65 12.06 -11.86
C ALA A 240 26.38 10.72 -11.66
N ARG A 241 25.67 9.69 -11.17
CA ARG A 241 26.25 8.36 -10.90
C ARG A 241 26.64 7.65 -12.19
N ARG A 242 27.90 7.25 -12.27
CA ARG A 242 28.44 6.43 -13.35
C ARG A 242 28.51 4.95 -12.98
N GLU A 243 28.60 4.65 -11.70
CA GLU A 243 28.73 3.30 -11.13
C GLU A 243 27.90 3.17 -9.85
N GLY A 244 27.51 1.94 -9.52
CA GLY A 244 26.73 1.63 -8.34
C GLY A 244 25.21 1.69 -8.57
N PRO A 245 24.42 1.36 -7.51
CA PRO A 245 22.96 1.30 -7.62
C PRO A 245 22.35 2.69 -7.76
N LEU A 246 21.38 2.82 -8.65
CA LEU A 246 20.54 4.00 -8.74
C LEU A 246 19.52 4.00 -7.58
N LEU A 247 19.15 5.19 -7.15
CA LEU A 247 18.07 5.36 -6.17
C LEU A 247 16.73 5.04 -6.83
N ASP A 248 15.89 4.30 -6.09
CA ASP A 248 14.51 4.05 -6.49
C ASP A 248 13.66 5.30 -6.20
N MET A 249 13.14 5.91 -7.27
CA MET A 249 12.41 7.17 -7.19
C MET A 249 11.09 7.02 -6.45
N ASP A 250 10.43 5.86 -6.57
CA ASP A 250 9.14 5.58 -5.92
C ASP A 250 9.33 5.40 -4.41
N ILE A 251 10.42 4.75 -4.00
CA ILE A 251 10.82 4.64 -2.58
C ILE A 251 11.14 6.02 -2.00
N VAL A 252 11.93 6.84 -2.71
CA VAL A 252 12.27 8.21 -2.27
C VAL A 252 10.99 9.03 -2.08
N GLN A 253 10.10 9.02 -3.06
CA GLN A 253 8.85 9.78 -3.01
C GLN A 253 7.97 9.33 -1.85
N SER A 254 7.68 8.04 -1.76
CA SER A 254 6.79 7.48 -0.75
C SER A 254 7.34 7.64 0.66
N ALA A 255 8.65 7.40 0.85
CA ALA A 255 9.29 7.59 2.16
C ALA A 255 9.27 9.07 2.59
N ALA A 256 9.52 9.99 1.67
CA ALA A 256 9.47 11.43 1.97
C ALA A 256 8.04 11.91 2.26
N LEU A 257 7.02 11.42 1.55
CA LEU A 257 5.62 11.71 1.87
C LEU A 257 5.20 11.19 3.24
N MET A 258 5.77 10.05 3.67
CA MET A 258 5.34 9.34 4.89
C MET A 258 6.25 9.57 6.10
N HIS A 259 7.39 10.29 5.97
CA HIS A 259 8.39 10.37 7.05
C HIS A 259 7.81 10.88 8.38
N ASP A 260 6.86 11.79 8.33
CA ASP A 260 6.20 12.40 9.48
C ASP A 260 4.72 11.95 9.65
N VAL A 261 4.29 10.83 9.07
CA VAL A 261 2.90 10.33 9.08
C VAL A 261 2.30 10.23 10.50
N ALA A 262 3.10 9.88 11.50
CA ALA A 262 2.67 9.75 12.89
C ALA A 262 3.03 10.98 13.76
N LYS A 263 3.20 12.19 13.20
CA LYS A 263 3.74 13.39 13.83
C LYS A 263 3.09 13.78 15.15
N ILE A 264 1.80 13.56 15.31
CA ILE A 264 1.07 13.88 16.55
C ILE A 264 1.41 12.95 17.72
N ARG A 265 2.14 11.86 17.48
CA ARG A 265 2.44 10.83 18.48
C ARG A 265 3.85 11.01 19.06
N ARG A 266 4.04 10.70 20.36
CA ARG A 266 5.40 10.60 20.95
C ARG A 266 6.17 9.47 20.23
N ASN A 267 7.46 9.68 19.96
CA ASN A 267 8.31 8.77 19.15
C ASN A 267 7.70 8.50 17.78
N HIS A 268 7.26 9.57 17.11
CA HIS A 268 6.54 9.51 15.85
C HIS A 268 7.31 8.75 14.76
N GLU A 269 8.63 8.78 14.77
CA GLU A 269 9.50 8.09 13.82
C GLU A 269 9.28 6.57 13.89
N ALA A 270 9.48 5.99 15.08
CA ALA A 270 9.30 4.55 15.29
C ALA A 270 7.84 4.12 15.08
N LYS A 271 6.88 4.95 15.55
CA LYS A 271 5.44 4.68 15.36
C LYS A 271 5.01 4.79 13.91
N GLY A 272 5.59 5.72 13.15
CA GLY A 272 5.36 5.83 11.70
C GLY A 272 5.86 4.58 10.97
N GLY A 273 7.07 4.13 11.25
CA GLY A 273 7.61 2.89 10.69
C GLY A 273 6.76 1.67 11.05
N THR A 274 6.34 1.53 12.32
CA THR A 274 5.46 0.44 12.78
C THR A 274 4.09 0.49 12.08
N LEU A 275 3.50 1.68 11.94
CA LEU A 275 2.24 1.87 11.23
C LEU A 275 2.34 1.39 9.78
N LEU A 276 3.37 1.83 9.07
CA LEU A 276 3.59 1.47 7.67
C LEU A 276 3.84 -0.03 7.49
N ALA A 277 4.67 -0.63 8.34
CA ALA A 277 4.90 -2.08 8.34
C ALA A 277 3.61 -2.87 8.61
N GLY A 278 2.75 -2.38 9.52
CA GLY A 278 1.44 -2.97 9.82
C GLY A 278 0.49 -3.00 8.62
N TYR A 279 0.56 -2.00 7.76
CA TYR A 279 -0.18 -1.95 6.50
C TYR A 279 0.52 -2.67 5.33
N GLY A 280 1.72 -3.24 5.55
CA GLY A 280 2.46 -3.98 4.52
C GLY A 280 3.46 -3.15 3.73
N PHE A 281 3.66 -1.86 4.06
CA PHE A 281 4.60 -0.95 3.38
C PHE A 281 6.02 -1.09 3.96
N THR A 282 6.57 -2.30 3.91
CA THR A 282 7.86 -2.64 4.53
C THR A 282 9.06 -1.99 3.83
N GLY A 283 8.92 -1.60 2.56
CA GLY A 283 10.02 -0.99 1.79
C GLY A 283 10.43 0.40 2.27
N ILE A 284 9.55 1.10 3.00
CA ILE A 284 9.83 2.44 3.53
C ILE A 284 9.78 2.53 5.06
N SER A 285 9.36 1.48 5.74
CA SER A 285 9.16 1.49 7.20
C SER A 285 10.44 1.87 7.97
N ASP A 286 11.59 1.34 7.58
CA ASP A 286 12.88 1.62 8.22
C ASP A 286 13.40 3.02 7.91
N ILE A 287 13.16 3.54 6.70
CA ILE A 287 13.48 4.91 6.31
C ILE A 287 12.71 5.87 7.21
N VAL A 288 11.40 5.66 7.35
CA VAL A 288 10.53 6.47 8.18
C VAL A 288 10.90 6.35 9.67
N ALA A 289 11.18 5.15 10.16
CA ALA A 289 11.54 4.92 11.56
C ALA A 289 12.84 5.63 11.97
N SER A 290 13.72 5.97 11.03
CA SER A 290 15.04 6.53 11.29
C SER A 290 15.28 7.94 10.73
N HIS A 291 14.26 8.61 10.17
CA HIS A 291 14.41 9.92 9.51
C HIS A 291 14.87 11.06 10.41
N ARG A 292 14.74 10.94 11.73
CA ARG A 292 15.18 11.99 12.68
C ARG A 292 16.69 11.99 12.89
N ASP A 293 17.27 10.80 12.95
CA ASP A 293 18.71 10.61 13.17
C ASP A 293 19.16 9.32 12.50
N THR A 294 19.98 9.44 11.48
CA THR A 294 20.47 8.29 10.72
C THR A 294 21.96 8.10 10.95
N LYS A 295 22.37 6.83 11.10
CA LYS A 295 23.77 6.47 11.06
C LYS A 295 24.20 6.48 9.59
N ILE A 296 25.19 7.28 9.27
CA ILE A 296 25.72 7.45 7.93
C ILE A 296 27.04 6.67 7.87
N ASP A 297 27.10 5.72 6.95
CA ASP A 297 28.37 5.09 6.60
C ASP A 297 29.06 5.95 5.53
N PRO A 298 30.22 6.53 5.83
CA PRO A 298 30.93 7.39 4.88
C PRO A 298 31.48 6.66 3.66
N THR A 299 31.56 5.33 3.70
CA THR A 299 32.16 4.49 2.64
C THR A 299 31.12 3.88 1.68
N SER A 300 29.85 3.79 2.10
CA SER A 300 28.77 3.22 1.29
C SER A 300 28.13 4.28 0.39
N PRO A 301 27.64 3.94 -0.82
CA PRO A 301 26.87 4.88 -1.65
C PRO A 301 25.69 5.49 -0.90
N LEU A 302 25.31 6.73 -1.23
CA LEU A 302 24.09 7.34 -0.67
C LEU A 302 22.86 6.55 -1.10
N THR A 303 21.94 6.30 -0.15
CA THR A 303 20.70 5.57 -0.36
C THR A 303 19.49 6.51 -0.26
N GLU A 304 18.30 5.98 -0.52
CA GLU A 304 17.02 6.69 -0.38
C GLU A 304 16.86 7.28 1.02
N LYS A 305 17.35 6.56 2.03
CA LYS A 305 17.29 6.98 3.43
C LYS A 305 18.03 8.28 3.70
N GLU A 306 19.28 8.39 3.23
CA GLU A 306 20.10 9.60 3.38
C GLU A 306 19.50 10.77 2.61
N ILE A 307 18.93 10.54 1.43
CA ILE A 307 18.27 11.59 0.64
C ILE A 307 17.02 12.13 1.35
N VAL A 308 16.15 11.24 1.85
CA VAL A 308 14.95 11.66 2.60
C VAL A 308 15.33 12.39 3.88
N PHE A 309 16.33 11.87 4.63
CA PHE A 309 16.85 12.54 5.81
C PHE A 309 17.36 13.96 5.49
N LEU A 310 18.21 14.10 4.45
CA LEU A 310 18.80 15.38 4.08
C LEU A 310 17.73 16.35 3.60
N ALA A 311 16.80 15.92 2.76
CA ALA A 311 15.71 16.76 2.28
C ALA A 311 14.85 17.29 3.42
N ASP A 312 14.51 16.48 4.43
CA ASP A 312 13.80 16.99 5.62
C ASP A 312 14.59 18.10 6.34
N LYS A 313 15.93 17.99 6.42
CA LYS A 313 16.74 19.01 7.12
C LYS A 313 16.84 20.34 6.39
N LEU A 314 16.48 20.39 5.12
CA LEU A 314 16.46 21.60 4.30
C LEU A 314 15.11 22.35 4.36
N PHE A 315 14.13 21.87 5.14
CA PHE A 315 12.82 22.51 5.25
C PHE A 315 12.42 22.80 6.71
N GLU A 316 11.76 23.94 6.92
CA GLU A 316 11.02 24.27 8.14
C GLU A 316 9.56 24.56 7.74
N GLY A 317 8.62 23.71 8.12
CA GLY A 317 7.32 23.66 7.46
C GLY A 317 7.50 23.40 5.97
N SER A 318 6.87 24.18 5.10
CA SER A 318 7.04 24.11 3.66
C SER A 318 8.11 25.05 3.08
N THR A 319 8.84 25.76 3.95
CA THR A 319 9.84 26.75 3.54
C THR A 319 11.22 26.14 3.48
N LEU A 320 11.93 26.35 2.35
CA LEU A 320 13.34 25.97 2.21
C LEU A 320 14.22 26.83 3.13
N VAL A 321 15.08 26.19 3.91
CA VAL A 321 16.02 26.81 4.83
C VAL A 321 17.39 26.14 4.77
N THR A 322 18.43 26.80 5.21
CA THR A 322 19.73 26.15 5.39
C THR A 322 19.72 25.25 6.64
N ILE A 323 20.57 24.23 6.63
CA ILE A 323 20.76 23.36 7.82
C ILE A 323 21.15 24.20 9.03
N LYS A 324 22.02 25.20 8.85
CA LYS A 324 22.46 26.12 9.95
C LYS A 324 21.30 26.92 10.53
N GLU A 325 20.44 27.48 9.72
CA GLU A 325 19.26 28.22 10.19
C GLU A 325 18.30 27.32 10.97
N ARG A 326 18.01 26.12 10.45
CA ARG A 326 17.13 25.16 11.13
C ARG A 326 17.67 24.73 12.49
N TYR A 327 18.95 24.39 12.59
CA TYR A 327 19.55 23.97 13.86
C TYR A 327 19.88 25.13 14.77
N GLY A 328 20.19 26.31 14.25
CA GLY A 328 20.45 27.53 15.04
C GLY A 328 19.29 27.89 15.96
N LYS A 329 18.06 27.84 15.46
CA LYS A 329 16.84 28.03 16.29
C LYS A 329 16.73 27.02 17.42
N ARG A 330 17.09 25.76 17.17
CA ARG A 330 17.06 24.69 18.18
C ARG A 330 18.15 24.87 19.22
N ILE A 331 19.35 25.23 18.80
CA ILE A 331 20.47 25.56 19.70
C ILE A 331 20.06 26.68 20.65
N SER A 332 19.48 27.78 20.13
CA SER A 332 19.01 28.91 20.95
C SER A 332 17.92 28.49 21.95
N LYS A 333 16.99 27.65 21.52
CA LYS A 333 15.87 27.16 22.36
C LYS A 333 16.35 26.29 23.53
N TRP A 334 17.41 25.48 23.33
CA TRP A 334 17.92 24.52 24.30
C TRP A 334 19.25 24.95 24.91
N ALA A 335 19.57 26.26 24.87
CA ALA A 335 20.85 26.82 25.31
C ALA A 335 21.24 26.47 26.77
N ASN A 336 20.26 26.20 27.63
CA ASN A 336 20.46 25.87 29.03
C ASN A 336 20.47 24.37 29.34
N ASP A 337 20.43 23.49 28.31
CA ASP A 337 20.47 22.04 28.48
C ASP A 337 21.68 21.46 27.74
N PRO A 338 22.79 21.14 28.46
CA PRO A 338 24.03 20.67 27.86
C PRO A 338 23.88 19.34 27.08
N ASP A 339 23.04 18.41 27.56
CA ASP A 339 22.83 17.14 26.93
C ASP A 339 22.01 17.28 25.63
N ALA A 340 20.98 18.12 25.66
CA ALA A 340 20.23 18.47 24.47
C ALA A 340 21.12 19.18 23.44
N LEU A 341 21.96 20.14 23.86
CA LEU A 341 22.92 20.84 22.99
C LEU A 341 23.88 19.86 22.32
N LYS A 342 24.50 18.96 23.09
CA LYS A 342 25.42 17.95 22.56
C LYS A 342 24.74 17.09 21.47
N ALA A 343 23.51 16.66 21.75
CA ALA A 343 22.72 15.87 20.77
C ALA A 343 22.34 16.69 19.53
N ILE A 344 22.05 17.99 19.66
CA ILE A 344 21.73 18.90 18.55
C ILE A 344 22.97 19.14 17.69
N HIS A 345 24.13 19.46 18.31
CA HIS A 345 25.38 19.65 17.57
C HIS A 345 25.82 18.41 16.81
N GLY A 346 25.73 17.21 17.39
CA GLY A 346 26.06 15.98 16.69
C GLY A 346 25.15 15.71 15.48
N ARG A 347 23.85 16.08 15.55
CA ARG A 347 22.94 15.98 14.39
C ARG A 347 23.23 17.04 13.34
N LEU A 348 23.58 18.26 13.74
CA LEU A 348 24.01 19.33 12.84
C LEU A 348 25.23 18.89 12.03
N GLU A 349 26.27 18.43 12.70
CA GLU A 349 27.50 17.95 12.08
C GLU A 349 27.24 16.83 11.07
N ARG A 350 26.43 15.83 11.45
CA ARG A 350 26.05 14.74 10.54
C ARG A 350 25.30 15.26 9.30
N ALA A 351 24.38 16.21 9.49
CA ALA A 351 23.63 16.78 8.38
C ALA A 351 24.51 17.62 7.45
N GLU A 352 25.45 18.39 7.97
CA GLU A 352 26.40 19.18 7.16
C GLU A 352 27.39 18.29 6.39
N ASN A 353 27.91 17.23 7.04
CA ASN A 353 28.77 16.25 6.39
C ASN A 353 28.05 15.52 5.26
N LEU A 354 26.79 15.16 5.49
CA LEU A 354 25.95 14.51 4.48
C LEU A 354 25.63 15.46 3.31
N LEU A 355 25.33 16.73 3.60
CA LEU A 355 25.11 17.75 2.57
C LEU A 355 26.35 17.91 1.69
N THR A 356 27.52 18.05 2.30
CA THR A 356 28.79 18.18 1.56
C THR A 356 29.04 16.97 0.69
N ARG A 357 28.80 15.78 1.20
CA ARG A 357 28.95 14.53 0.45
C ARG A 357 27.98 14.46 -0.72
N TYR A 358 26.69 14.74 -0.48
CA TYR A 358 25.68 14.76 -1.53
C TYR A 358 26.06 15.73 -2.67
N GLU A 359 26.46 16.97 -2.33
CA GLU A 359 26.83 17.97 -3.32
C GLU A 359 28.08 17.55 -4.15
N ASN A 360 29.03 16.87 -3.51
CA ASN A 360 30.19 16.34 -4.20
C ASN A 360 29.82 15.18 -5.15
N GLU A 361 28.97 14.25 -4.72
CA GLU A 361 28.53 13.11 -5.55
C GLU A 361 27.57 13.56 -6.66
N ALA A 362 26.69 14.51 -6.40
CA ALA A 362 25.73 15.05 -7.39
C ALA A 362 26.34 16.11 -8.33
N GLY A 363 27.50 16.68 -7.98
CA GLY A 363 28.17 17.71 -8.77
C GLY A 363 27.44 19.04 -8.84
N ILE A 364 26.49 19.30 -7.94
CA ILE A 364 25.67 20.52 -7.92
C ILE A 364 25.35 20.91 -6.47
N LYS A 365 25.29 22.21 -6.20
CA LYS A 365 24.87 22.74 -4.91
C LYS A 365 23.36 22.58 -4.69
N THR A 366 22.93 22.14 -3.53
CA THR A 366 21.50 21.99 -3.20
C THR A 366 20.75 23.34 -3.27
N SER A 367 21.39 24.44 -2.94
CA SER A 367 20.84 25.78 -3.07
C SER A 367 20.49 26.14 -4.53
N GLU A 368 21.35 25.80 -5.49
CA GLU A 368 21.12 26.01 -6.91
C GLU A 368 20.06 25.06 -7.45
N LEU A 369 20.17 23.78 -7.07
CA LEU A 369 19.27 22.73 -7.52
C LEU A 369 17.81 22.98 -7.12
N LEU A 370 17.56 23.36 -5.86
CA LEU A 370 16.22 23.50 -5.30
C LEU A 370 15.57 24.88 -5.56
N THR A 371 16.35 25.89 -5.97
CA THR A 371 15.83 27.23 -6.31
C THR A 371 15.71 27.48 -7.80
N SER A 372 16.19 26.57 -8.65
CA SER A 372 16.12 26.69 -10.11
C SER A 372 14.66 26.85 -10.61
N PRO A 373 14.37 27.75 -11.57
CA PRO A 373 13.04 27.90 -12.16
C PRO A 373 12.48 26.62 -12.80
N ALA A 374 13.34 25.73 -13.31
CA ALA A 374 12.95 24.40 -13.78
C ALA A 374 12.35 23.53 -12.67
N HIS A 375 12.55 23.91 -11.40
CA HIS A 375 12.10 23.23 -10.19
C HIS A 375 11.18 24.12 -9.33
N SER A 376 10.79 25.32 -9.84
CA SER A 376 9.80 26.20 -9.25
C SER A 376 8.49 25.45 -8.95
N PRO A 377 7.68 25.85 -7.95
CA PRO A 377 6.53 25.09 -7.50
C PRO A 377 5.52 24.92 -8.63
N LEU A 378 5.58 23.82 -9.37
CA LEU A 378 4.40 23.26 -10.01
C LEU A 378 3.34 23.14 -8.91
N ASN A 379 2.13 23.62 -9.16
CA ASN A 379 1.01 23.49 -8.24
C ASN A 379 1.03 22.06 -7.65
N SER A 380 0.90 21.94 -6.33
CA SER A 380 0.93 20.67 -5.62
C SER A 380 -0.02 19.62 -6.22
N ALA A 381 -1.09 20.06 -6.88
CA ALA A 381 -2.00 19.23 -7.67
C ALA A 381 -1.33 18.58 -8.89
N THR A 382 -0.47 19.29 -9.62
CA THR A 382 0.18 18.78 -10.84
C THR A 382 1.25 17.73 -10.53
N PHE A 383 1.98 17.88 -9.41
CA PHE A 383 3.00 16.90 -8.99
C PHE A 383 2.39 15.54 -8.61
N MET A 384 1.21 15.55 -7.99
CA MET A 384 0.46 14.32 -7.67
C MET A 384 -0.24 13.74 -8.91
N GLN A 385 -0.66 14.58 -9.88
CA GLN A 385 -1.30 14.14 -11.13
C GLN A 385 -0.32 13.50 -12.12
N GLU A 386 0.92 13.97 -12.24
CA GLU A 386 1.92 13.38 -13.14
C GLU A 386 2.30 11.95 -12.75
N ASN A 387 2.09 11.56 -11.47
CA ASN A 387 2.37 10.23 -10.95
C ASN A 387 1.09 9.46 -10.58
N ASN A 388 -0.10 9.97 -10.93
CA ASN A 388 -1.38 9.36 -10.61
C ASN A 388 -1.74 8.28 -11.64
N ILE A 389 -1.83 7.03 -11.21
CA ILE A 389 -2.19 5.90 -12.06
C ILE A 389 -3.62 6.04 -12.59
N LYS A 390 -4.57 6.63 -11.81
CA LYS A 390 -5.95 6.90 -12.28
C LYS A 390 -6.03 7.98 -13.36
N ALA A 391 -5.08 8.90 -13.45
CA ALA A 391 -5.06 9.93 -14.50
C ALA A 391 -4.45 9.42 -15.82
N GLN A 392 -3.91 8.21 -15.83
CA GLN A 392 -3.35 7.53 -17.01
C GLN A 392 -4.25 6.37 -17.51
N LEU A 393 -5.41 6.15 -16.86
CA LEU A 393 -6.52 5.28 -17.27
C LEU A 393 -7.68 6.11 -17.82
#